data_4a31fd734c6b4d0a89bb42da8a40cc87
#
_entry.id   4a31fd734c6b4d0a89bb42da8a40cc87
#
_cell.length_a   1.000
_cell.length_b   1.000
_cell.length_c   1.000
_cell.angle_alpha   90.00
_cell.angle_beta   90.00
_cell.angle_gamma   90.00
#
_symmetry.space_group_name_H-M   'P 1'
#
loop_
_entity.id
_entity.type
_entity.pdbx_description
1 polymer ?
#
loop_
_entity_poly.entity_id
_entity_poly.type
_entity_poly.pdbx_seq_one_letter_code
_entity_poly.pdbx_strand_id
1 'polypeptide(L)'
;MKKTVLLLSVLAGAALGTFLSTAHAATLEAHDCWVRAMPPNLPSSGYFVVSNNGDAPATLTAANSPAFGMTMMHKSENKGGTATMAPVDSADVPAHGTLQFAPKGYHLMMEQPAKPLKIGSTIPLTLTFADKTTLNVDCAVKSAATVGK
;
A
#
# COMPACT_ATOMS: atom_id res chain seq x y z
N MET A 1 -15.54 -69.82 -46.19
CA MET A 1 -14.45 -69.23 -45.41
C MET A 1 -14.77 -67.74 -45.22
N LYS A 2 -15.33 -67.37 -44.05
CA LYS A 2 -15.67 -65.97 -43.72
C LYS A 2 -14.67 -65.46 -42.70
N LYS A 3 -13.87 -64.45 -43.03
CA LYS A 3 -12.91 -63.81 -42.15
C LYS A 3 -13.62 -62.63 -41.47
N THR A 4 -13.86 -62.73 -40.16
CA THR A 4 -14.36 -61.66 -39.35
C THR A 4 -13.23 -60.76 -38.89
N VAL A 5 -13.27 -59.48 -39.29
CA VAL A 5 -12.32 -58.48 -38.86
C VAL A 5 -12.91 -57.77 -37.60
N LEU A 6 -12.17 -57.88 -36.50
CA LEU A 6 -12.52 -57.24 -35.22
C LEU A 6 -11.88 -55.84 -35.21
N LEU A 7 -12.71 -54.79 -35.22
CA LEU A 7 -12.26 -53.41 -35.05
C LEU A 7 -12.12 -53.09 -33.55
N LEU A 8 -10.89 -52.85 -33.10
CA LEU A 8 -10.58 -52.33 -31.76
C LEU A 8 -10.73 -50.81 -31.78
N SER A 9 -11.76 -50.28 -31.10
CA SER A 9 -11.92 -48.85 -30.91
C SER A 9 -11.11 -48.42 -29.68
N VAL A 10 -10.07 -47.61 -29.88
CA VAL A 10 -9.28 -46.99 -28.80
C VAL A 10 -10.00 -45.69 -28.43
N LEU A 11 -10.63 -45.62 -27.25
CA LEU A 11 -11.11 -44.39 -26.66
C LEU A 11 -9.90 -43.62 -26.04
N ALA A 12 -9.51 -42.54 -26.70
CA ALA A 12 -8.57 -41.57 -26.10
C ALA A 12 -9.35 -40.66 -25.15
N GLY A 13 -9.21 -40.89 -23.85
CA GLY A 13 -9.76 -40.02 -22.81
C GLY A 13 -8.90 -38.74 -22.68
N ALA A 14 -9.42 -37.60 -23.11
CA ALA A 14 -8.82 -36.31 -22.86
C ALA A 14 -9.10 -35.88 -21.41
N ALA A 15 -8.07 -35.97 -20.54
CA ALA A 15 -8.13 -35.43 -19.19
C ALA A 15 -8.01 -33.90 -19.29
N LEU A 16 -9.15 -33.18 -19.17
CA LEU A 16 -9.15 -31.75 -18.93
C LEU A 16 -8.63 -31.48 -17.51
N GLY A 17 -7.37 -31.14 -17.39
CA GLY A 17 -6.81 -30.60 -16.14
C GLY A 17 -7.41 -29.23 -15.87
N THR A 18 -8.34 -29.12 -14.94
CA THR A 18 -8.80 -27.85 -14.39
C THR A 18 -7.68 -27.26 -13.54
N PHE A 19 -6.96 -26.27 -14.08
CA PHE A 19 -6.09 -25.43 -13.27
C PHE A 19 -6.96 -24.59 -12.34
N LEU A 20 -7.08 -25.00 -11.08
CA LEU A 20 -7.59 -24.16 -10.01
C LEU A 20 -6.56 -23.04 -9.80
N SER A 21 -6.83 -21.86 -10.38
CA SER A 21 -6.14 -20.64 -9.97
C SER A 21 -6.52 -20.38 -8.51
N THR A 22 -5.60 -20.66 -7.59
CA THR A 22 -5.74 -20.18 -6.21
C THR A 22 -5.63 -18.67 -6.26
N ALA A 23 -6.78 -17.99 -6.10
CA ALA A 23 -6.79 -16.56 -5.84
C ALA A 23 -5.97 -16.35 -4.56
N HIS A 24 -4.77 -15.80 -4.68
CA HIS A 24 -4.03 -15.31 -3.53
C HIS A 24 -4.84 -14.17 -2.95
N ALA A 25 -5.37 -14.35 -1.75
CA ALA A 25 -5.94 -13.26 -0.97
C ALA A 25 -4.90 -12.14 -0.91
N ALA A 26 -5.36 -10.88 -1.01
CA ALA A 26 -4.47 -9.73 -0.92
C ALA A 26 -3.61 -9.87 0.35
N THR A 27 -2.29 -10.02 0.17
CA THR A 27 -1.36 -10.25 1.27
C THR A 27 -0.99 -8.96 1.99
N LEU A 28 -1.25 -7.81 1.34
CA LEU A 28 -0.98 -6.47 1.86
C LEU A 28 -2.27 -5.81 2.36
N GLU A 29 -2.20 -5.20 3.52
CA GLU A 29 -3.28 -4.42 4.12
C GLU A 29 -2.76 -3.09 4.63
N ALA A 30 -3.48 -1.99 4.34
CA ALA A 30 -3.20 -0.67 4.87
C ALA A 30 -4.26 -0.29 5.91
N HIS A 31 -3.83 0.18 7.08
CA HIS A 31 -4.71 0.52 8.19
C HIS A 31 -4.15 1.65 9.05
N ASP A 32 -4.93 2.09 10.06
CA ASP A 32 -4.54 3.13 11.02
C ASP A 32 -4.11 4.45 10.36
N CYS A 33 -4.73 4.78 9.22
CA CYS A 33 -4.37 5.97 8.46
C CYS A 33 -4.91 7.26 9.08
N TRP A 34 -4.04 8.25 9.21
CA TRP A 34 -4.44 9.59 9.62
C TRP A 34 -3.52 10.66 9.04
N VAL A 35 -4.08 11.85 8.88
CA VAL A 35 -3.35 13.03 8.39
C VAL A 35 -3.40 14.10 9.45
N ARG A 36 -2.22 14.61 9.82
CA ARG A 36 -2.09 15.82 10.65
C ARG A 36 -2.29 17.02 9.74
N ALA A 37 -3.46 17.65 9.84
CA ALA A 37 -3.77 18.82 9.06
C ALA A 37 -3.01 20.04 9.58
N MET A 38 -2.29 20.69 8.68
CA MET A 38 -1.61 21.95 8.89
C MET A 38 -2.35 23.08 8.17
N PRO A 39 -2.09 24.36 8.52
CA PRO A 39 -2.55 25.50 7.71
C PRO A 39 -2.14 25.35 6.24
N PRO A 40 -2.91 25.89 5.27
CA PRO A 40 -2.71 25.66 3.84
C PRO A 40 -1.31 26.00 3.30
N ASN A 41 -0.57 26.88 3.98
CA ASN A 41 0.77 27.30 3.63
C ASN A 41 1.89 26.44 4.26
N LEU A 42 1.53 25.40 5.02
CA LEU A 42 2.46 24.46 5.64
C LEU A 42 2.15 23.04 5.20
N PRO A 43 3.18 22.21 4.98
CA PRO A 43 2.98 20.79 4.66
C PRO A 43 2.22 20.05 5.77
N SER A 44 1.19 19.32 5.40
CA SER A 44 0.54 18.34 6.25
C SER A 44 1.33 17.03 6.28
N SER A 45 1.13 16.20 7.28
CA SER A 45 1.83 14.92 7.40
C SER A 45 0.85 13.76 7.43
N GLY A 46 1.14 12.72 6.64
CA GLY A 46 0.35 11.49 6.58
C GLY A 46 1.07 10.32 7.26
N TYR A 47 0.29 9.48 7.94
CA TYR A 47 0.76 8.34 8.73
C TYR A 47 -0.18 7.16 8.54
N PHE A 48 0.37 5.95 8.48
CA PHE A 48 -0.38 4.71 8.28
C PHE A 48 0.50 3.50 8.62
N VAL A 49 -0.10 2.33 8.64
CA VAL A 49 0.60 1.06 8.75
C VAL A 49 0.26 0.22 7.52
N VAL A 50 1.26 -0.45 6.95
CA VAL A 50 1.06 -1.52 5.96
C VAL A 50 1.50 -2.82 6.60
N SER A 51 0.60 -3.79 6.64
CA SER A 51 0.89 -5.17 7.05
C SER A 51 1.05 -6.05 5.82
N ASN A 52 2.04 -6.93 5.83
CA ASN A 52 2.29 -7.91 4.79
C ASN A 52 2.17 -9.32 5.38
N ASN A 53 1.12 -10.03 5.02
CA ASN A 53 0.88 -11.41 5.45
C ASN A 53 1.43 -12.45 4.46
N GLY A 54 2.11 -12.00 3.39
CA GLY A 54 2.71 -12.85 2.37
C GLY A 54 4.13 -13.29 2.71
N ASP A 55 4.59 -14.31 1.99
CA ASP A 55 5.91 -14.93 2.14
C ASP A 55 7.04 -14.13 1.45
N ALA A 56 6.71 -13.11 0.66
CA ALA A 56 7.66 -12.26 -0.04
C ALA A 56 7.57 -10.81 0.47
N PRO A 57 8.70 -10.07 0.56
CA PRO A 57 8.66 -8.64 0.86
C PRO A 57 7.96 -7.86 -0.26
N ALA A 58 7.36 -6.73 0.10
CA ALA A 58 6.80 -5.77 -0.85
C ALA A 58 7.50 -4.42 -0.70
N THR A 59 7.56 -3.64 -1.78
CA THR A 59 8.21 -2.33 -1.77
C THR A 59 7.19 -1.26 -2.13
N LEU A 60 6.89 -0.36 -1.18
CA LEU A 60 6.07 0.83 -1.42
C LEU A 60 6.89 1.85 -2.21
N THR A 61 6.35 2.33 -3.34
CA THR A 61 7.04 3.26 -4.24
C THR A 61 6.34 4.61 -4.39
N ALA A 62 5.06 4.69 -4.06
CA ALA A 62 4.33 5.96 -4.10
C ALA A 62 3.14 5.95 -3.15
N ALA A 63 2.74 7.16 -2.74
CA ALA A 63 1.49 7.41 -2.03
C ALA A 63 0.86 8.68 -2.61
N ASN A 64 -0.44 8.64 -2.91
CA ASN A 64 -1.15 9.75 -3.52
C ASN A 64 -2.53 9.94 -2.89
N SER A 65 -2.95 11.19 -2.79
CA SER A 65 -4.30 11.55 -2.35
C SER A 65 -4.86 12.65 -3.24
N PRO A 66 -6.11 12.53 -3.73
CA PRO A 66 -6.74 13.61 -4.50
C PRO A 66 -7.03 14.86 -3.66
N ALA A 67 -6.89 14.78 -2.33
CA ALA A 67 -7.02 15.93 -1.44
C ALA A 67 -5.80 16.86 -1.47
N PHE A 68 -4.68 16.44 -2.10
CA PHE A 68 -3.43 17.20 -2.19
C PHE A 68 -2.87 17.20 -3.61
N GLY A 69 -2.23 18.29 -4.00
CA GLY A 69 -1.56 18.39 -5.29
C GLY A 69 -0.20 17.66 -5.30
N MET A 70 0.42 17.47 -4.12
CA MET A 70 1.71 16.80 -3.99
C MET A 70 1.76 15.95 -2.73
N THR A 71 2.27 14.73 -2.89
CA THR A 71 2.51 13.79 -1.78
C THR A 71 3.86 13.12 -1.99
N MET A 72 4.73 13.20 -0.99
CA MET A 72 6.09 12.65 -1.03
C MET A 72 6.35 11.81 0.21
N MET A 73 7.11 10.73 0.07
CA MET A 73 7.59 9.92 1.19
C MET A 73 8.88 10.55 1.75
N HIS A 74 8.93 10.74 3.06
CA HIS A 74 10.07 11.25 3.79
C HIS A 74 10.43 10.34 4.96
N LYS A 75 11.67 10.44 5.41
CA LYS A 75 12.15 9.81 6.65
C LYS A 75 12.82 10.85 7.53
N SER A 76 12.39 10.91 8.78
CA SER A 76 13.08 11.70 9.79
C SER A 76 14.35 10.98 10.24
N GLU A 77 15.45 11.70 10.28
CA GLU A 77 16.74 11.22 10.78
C GLU A 77 17.26 12.18 11.86
N ASN A 78 17.97 11.63 12.84
CA ASN A 78 18.68 12.44 13.83
C ASN A 78 20.18 12.22 13.62
N LYS A 79 20.85 13.25 13.11
CA LYS A 79 22.31 13.27 12.90
C LYS A 79 22.96 14.26 13.85
N GLY A 80 23.66 13.74 14.87
CA GLY A 80 24.41 14.58 15.81
C GLY A 80 23.56 15.57 16.62
N GLY A 81 22.32 15.16 16.99
CA GLY A 81 21.39 16.01 17.74
C GLY A 81 20.53 16.93 16.87
N THR A 82 20.76 16.97 15.56
CA THR A 82 19.93 17.74 14.63
C THR A 82 18.93 16.81 13.93
N ALA A 83 17.65 17.16 14.06
CA ALA A 83 16.58 16.47 13.33
C ALA A 83 16.56 16.96 11.88
N THR A 84 16.70 16.04 10.93
CA THR A 84 16.60 16.29 9.49
C THR A 84 15.51 15.40 8.89
N MET A 85 14.96 15.81 7.76
CA MET A 85 14.02 15.01 6.97
C MET A 85 14.60 14.84 5.57
N ALA A 86 14.64 13.61 5.10
CA ALA A 86 15.12 13.30 3.75
C ALA A 86 14.00 12.65 2.93
N PRO A 87 13.85 13.00 1.64
CA PRO A 87 12.96 12.28 0.76
C PRO A 87 13.46 10.84 0.58
N VAL A 88 12.53 9.91 0.42
CA VAL A 88 12.80 8.51 0.11
C VAL A 88 11.95 8.07 -1.07
N ASP A 89 12.58 7.35 -2.00
CA ASP A 89 11.91 6.89 -3.22
C ASP A 89 11.11 5.60 -3.00
N SER A 90 11.45 4.86 -1.94
CA SER A 90 10.78 3.60 -1.61
C SER A 90 10.94 3.23 -0.13
N ALA A 91 10.05 2.35 0.33
CA ALA A 91 10.13 1.77 1.67
C ALA A 91 9.66 0.31 1.64
N ASP A 92 10.43 -0.59 2.24
CA ASP A 92 10.14 -2.02 2.21
C ASP A 92 9.20 -2.45 3.32
N VAL A 93 8.25 -3.33 2.97
CA VAL A 93 7.35 -4.04 3.87
C VAL A 93 7.86 -5.48 3.96
N PRO A 94 8.48 -5.91 5.06
CA PRO A 94 9.02 -7.27 5.18
C PRO A 94 7.93 -8.33 5.00
N ALA A 95 8.30 -9.53 4.52
CA ALA A 95 7.43 -10.69 4.57
C ALA A 95 7.01 -10.95 6.03
N HIS A 96 5.73 -11.26 6.25
CA HIS A 96 5.13 -11.46 7.58
C HIS A 96 5.42 -10.32 8.57
N GLY A 97 5.54 -9.08 8.06
CA GLY A 97 5.91 -7.92 8.84
C GLY A 97 5.09 -6.68 8.52
N THR A 98 5.52 -5.57 9.08
CA THR A 98 4.86 -4.27 8.93
C THR A 98 5.84 -3.17 8.55
N LEU A 99 5.34 -2.21 7.76
CA LEU A 99 5.97 -0.91 7.54
C LEU A 99 5.12 0.15 8.22
N GLN A 100 5.73 0.94 9.09
CA GLN A 100 5.03 1.99 9.83
C GLN A 100 5.48 3.39 9.39
N PHE A 101 4.53 4.19 8.94
CA PHE A 101 4.66 5.64 8.79
C PHE A 101 4.12 6.29 10.07
N ALA A 102 5.01 6.90 10.85
CA ALA A 102 4.70 7.45 12.17
C ALA A 102 5.52 8.73 12.45
N PRO A 103 5.09 9.59 13.38
CA PRO A 103 5.87 10.74 13.80
C PRO A 103 7.29 10.35 14.21
N LYS A 104 8.29 11.14 13.78
CA LYS A 104 9.73 10.91 13.97
C LYS A 104 10.34 9.72 13.18
N GLY A 105 9.56 9.08 12.32
CA GLY A 105 9.99 8.01 11.42
C GLY A 105 9.68 8.34 9.96
N TYR A 106 9.29 7.31 9.21
CA TYR A 106 8.70 7.53 7.90
C TYR A 106 7.40 8.32 8.03
N HIS A 107 7.16 9.24 7.10
CA HIS A 107 5.92 10.01 7.01
C HIS A 107 5.69 10.48 5.57
N LEU A 108 4.44 10.80 5.25
CA LEU A 108 4.14 11.52 4.02
C LEU A 108 4.23 13.02 4.29
N MET A 109 4.90 13.75 3.42
CA MET A 109 4.77 15.19 3.29
C MET A 109 3.74 15.48 2.21
N MET A 110 2.67 16.21 2.58
CA MET A 110 1.50 16.44 1.75
C MET A 110 1.27 17.94 1.60
N GLU A 111 1.36 18.42 0.37
CA GLU A 111 1.34 19.85 0.03
C GLU A 111 0.21 20.19 -0.94
N GLN A 112 -0.08 21.46 -1.07
CA GLN A 112 -1.08 21.98 -1.99
C GLN A 112 -2.46 21.35 -1.77
N PRO A 113 -3.07 21.49 -0.58
CA PRO A 113 -4.39 20.97 -0.33
C PRO A 113 -5.40 21.53 -1.33
N ALA A 114 -6.16 20.68 -2.00
CA ALA A 114 -7.16 21.07 -2.98
C ALA A 114 -8.30 21.91 -2.36
N LYS A 115 -8.56 21.69 -1.07
CA LYS A 115 -9.51 22.42 -0.22
C LYS A 115 -9.00 22.46 1.21
N PRO A 116 -9.46 23.41 2.06
CA PRO A 116 -9.16 23.38 3.48
C PRO A 116 -9.57 22.04 4.10
N LEU A 117 -8.64 21.44 4.85
CA LEU A 117 -8.88 20.16 5.53
C LEU A 117 -9.82 20.36 6.73
N LYS A 118 -10.87 19.55 6.80
CA LYS A 118 -11.81 19.58 7.91
C LYS A 118 -11.40 18.54 8.97
N ILE A 119 -11.06 18.97 10.17
CA ILE A 119 -10.78 18.07 11.30
C ILE A 119 -11.98 17.17 11.58
N GLY A 120 -11.73 15.86 11.76
CA GLY A 120 -12.75 14.84 11.97
C GLY A 120 -13.36 14.27 10.69
N SER A 121 -12.99 14.77 9.50
CA SER A 121 -13.34 14.14 8.24
C SER A 121 -12.35 13.03 7.87
N THR A 122 -12.60 12.35 6.76
CA THR A 122 -11.67 11.40 6.14
C THR A 122 -11.27 11.86 4.75
N ILE A 123 -10.09 11.46 4.31
CA ILE A 123 -9.61 11.65 2.95
C ILE A 123 -9.03 10.33 2.44
N PRO A 124 -9.22 9.99 1.14
CA PRO A 124 -8.66 8.78 0.56
C PRO A 124 -7.16 8.94 0.33
N LEU A 125 -6.43 7.84 0.56
CA LEU A 125 -5.02 7.68 0.23
C LEU A 125 -4.85 6.40 -0.58
N THR A 126 -4.13 6.48 -1.70
CA THR A 126 -3.74 5.34 -2.54
C THR A 126 -2.25 5.09 -2.38
N LEU A 127 -1.88 3.90 -1.97
CA LEU A 127 -0.52 3.40 -1.87
C LEU A 127 -0.20 2.55 -3.11
N THR A 128 0.94 2.77 -3.74
CA THR A 128 1.38 2.01 -4.93
C THR A 128 2.67 1.28 -4.64
N PHE A 129 2.72 0.00 -4.97
CA PHE A 129 3.88 -0.86 -4.78
C PHE A 129 4.65 -1.10 -6.09
N ALA A 130 5.88 -1.61 -5.98
CA ALA A 130 6.77 -1.83 -7.12
C ALA A 130 6.20 -2.79 -8.17
N ASP A 131 5.40 -3.78 -7.76
CA ASP A 131 4.68 -4.73 -8.63
C ASP A 131 3.41 -4.14 -9.29
N LYS A 132 3.14 -2.83 -9.07
CA LYS A 132 1.95 -2.10 -9.51
C LYS A 132 0.67 -2.43 -8.73
N THR A 133 0.73 -3.25 -7.71
CA THR A 133 -0.37 -3.41 -6.74
C THR A 133 -0.68 -2.07 -6.09
N THR A 134 -1.95 -1.80 -5.86
CA THR A 134 -2.41 -0.60 -5.15
C THR A 134 -3.29 -0.96 -3.97
N LEU A 135 -3.15 -0.20 -2.87
CA LEU A 135 -4.04 -0.24 -1.72
C LEU A 135 -4.70 1.12 -1.54
N ASN A 136 -6.00 1.11 -1.26
CA ASN A 136 -6.73 2.32 -0.88
C ASN A 136 -7.07 2.25 0.60
N VAL A 137 -6.87 3.36 1.31
CA VAL A 137 -7.21 3.50 2.73
C VAL A 137 -7.78 4.88 3.00
N ASP A 138 -8.78 4.95 3.86
CA ASP A 138 -9.34 6.20 4.33
C ASP A 138 -8.57 6.71 5.55
N CYS A 139 -8.08 7.94 5.46
CA CYS A 139 -7.25 8.57 6.48
C CYS A 139 -8.06 9.58 7.28
N ALA A 140 -8.12 9.43 8.60
CA ALA A 140 -8.76 10.39 9.48
C ALA A 140 -7.97 11.71 9.52
N VAL A 141 -8.65 12.84 9.30
CA VAL A 141 -8.04 14.18 9.41
C VAL A 141 -8.02 14.61 10.87
N LYS A 142 -6.82 14.77 11.42
CA LYS A 142 -6.59 15.19 12.82
C LYS A 142 -5.95 16.57 12.90
N SER A 143 -6.07 17.21 14.05
CA SER A 143 -5.52 18.55 14.27
C SER A 143 -3.99 18.57 14.27
N ALA A 144 -3.39 19.74 14.04
CA ALA A 144 -1.95 19.98 14.11
C ALA A 144 -1.34 19.62 15.47
N ALA A 145 -2.13 19.69 16.55
CA ALA A 145 -1.69 19.33 17.91
C ALA A 145 -1.60 17.81 18.15
N THR A 146 -2.05 16.95 17.20
CA THR A 146 -2.00 15.51 17.36
C THR A 146 -0.55 15.01 17.27
N VAL A 147 -0.05 14.33 18.30
CA VAL A 147 1.34 13.84 18.39
C VAL A 147 1.47 12.33 18.21
N GLY A 148 0.39 11.62 18.08
CA GLY A 148 0.33 10.16 17.90
C GLY A 148 -1.12 9.68 17.76
N LYS A 149 -1.28 8.33 17.82
CA LYS A 149 -2.61 7.71 17.87
C LYS A 149 -3.39 8.12 19.09
#